data_e4c738cf6cd713d32e767b6572d0f527
#
_entry.id   e4c738cf6cd713d32e767b6572d0f527
#
_cell.length_a   1.000
_cell.length_b   1.000
_cell.length_c   1.000
_cell.angle_alpha   90.00
_cell.angle_beta   90.00
_cell.angle_gamma   90.00
#
_symmetry.space_group_name_H-M   'P 1'
#
loop_
_entity.id
_entity.type
_entity.pdbx_description
1 polymer ?
#
loop_
_entity_poly.entity_id
_entity_poly.type
_entity_poly.pdbx_seq_one_letter_code
_entity_poly.pdbx_strand_id
1 'polypeptide(L)'
;MPVPAQNQQYENFIIRYKQNTHGGFDYESDETFQIVNDLFGILYVPMQEVPELELSSYSYSSIPRCYTYMDTGALSTSGVTRLHNHPYLKLQGKGTLVAVIDSGIDYLHPAFHNGVQSKIFSIWDQTLEGGADGRIPFGREFGRQQIEQALASENPWEIVPSSDTNGHGTRSAATAAGYRIEKDNFCGAAPEAEIVIV
;
A
#
# COMPACT_ATOMS: atom_id res chain seq x y z
N MET A 1 -12.41 7.74 -21.98
CA MET A 1 -12.19 7.16 -20.64
C MET A 1 -10.72 7.33 -20.35
N PRO A 2 -10.32 7.76 -19.14
CA PRO A 2 -8.91 7.85 -18.82
C PRO A 2 -8.24 6.48 -19.01
N VAL A 3 -6.98 6.51 -19.41
CA VAL A 3 -6.18 5.29 -19.61
C VAL A 3 -6.16 4.49 -18.29
N PRO A 4 -6.48 3.20 -18.29
CA PRO A 4 -6.41 2.40 -17.06
C PRO A 4 -4.98 2.38 -16.50
N ALA A 5 -4.85 2.55 -15.19
CA ALA A 5 -3.56 2.52 -14.50
C ALA A 5 -2.74 1.22 -14.73
N GLN A 6 -3.41 0.16 -15.17
CA GLN A 6 -2.79 -1.15 -15.49
C GLN A 6 -2.33 -1.28 -16.95
N ASN A 7 -2.50 -0.24 -17.80
CA ASN A 7 -2.08 -0.33 -19.18
C ASN A 7 -0.55 -0.19 -19.29
N GLN A 8 0.14 -1.31 -19.50
CA GLN A 8 1.61 -1.39 -19.61
C GLN A 8 2.21 -0.60 -20.79
N GLN A 9 1.39 0.00 -21.65
CA GLN A 9 1.85 0.86 -22.74
C GLN A 9 2.04 2.32 -22.32
N TYR A 10 1.68 2.66 -21.09
CA TYR A 10 1.76 4.01 -20.52
C TYR A 10 2.54 4.02 -19.23
N GLU A 11 3.34 5.06 -19.05
CA GLU A 11 3.94 5.42 -17.76
C GLU A 11 3.05 6.41 -17.02
N ASN A 12 3.02 6.31 -15.69
CA ASN A 12 2.17 7.11 -14.84
C ASN A 12 2.99 8.13 -14.06
N PHE A 13 2.68 9.43 -14.24
CA PHE A 13 3.35 10.51 -13.54
C PHE A 13 2.39 11.21 -12.59
N ILE A 14 2.75 11.31 -11.32
CA ILE A 14 2.01 12.14 -10.37
C ILE A 14 2.43 13.59 -10.59
N ILE A 15 1.47 14.43 -10.99
CA ILE A 15 1.70 15.84 -11.25
C ILE A 15 0.98 16.68 -10.21
N ARG A 16 1.71 17.65 -9.64
CA ARG A 16 1.09 18.69 -8.85
C ARG A 16 0.64 19.83 -9.76
N TYR A 17 -0.66 20.09 -9.80
CA TYR A 17 -1.23 21.16 -10.61
C TYR A 17 -1.96 22.19 -9.75
N LYS A 18 -2.18 23.37 -10.32
CA LYS A 18 -3.01 24.44 -9.70
C LYS A 18 -4.22 24.67 -10.59
N GLN A 19 -5.41 24.60 -10.04
CA GLN A 19 -6.67 24.81 -10.74
C GLN A 19 -6.82 26.20 -11.42
N ASN A 20 -5.98 27.19 -11.10
CA ASN A 20 -6.10 28.59 -11.54
C ASN A 20 -4.90 29.14 -12.33
N THR A 21 -4.15 28.32 -13.05
CA THR A 21 -3.20 28.87 -14.01
C THR A 21 -3.93 29.11 -15.33
N HIS A 22 -4.15 30.39 -15.65
CA HIS A 22 -4.58 30.89 -16.97
C HIS A 22 -3.54 30.54 -18.05
N GLY A 23 -3.45 29.29 -18.42
CA GLY A 23 -2.48 28.77 -19.38
C GLY A 23 -2.91 27.39 -19.87
N GLY A 24 -4.02 27.32 -20.56
CA GLY A 24 -4.21 26.50 -21.73
C GLY A 24 -4.25 24.97 -21.61
N PHE A 25 -4.13 24.35 -20.45
CA PHE A 25 -4.33 22.91 -20.33
C PHE A 25 -5.72 22.64 -19.74
N ASP A 26 -6.59 22.09 -20.55
CA ASP A 26 -7.92 21.66 -20.12
C ASP A 26 -7.83 20.23 -19.55
N TYR A 27 -7.51 20.15 -18.26
CA TYR A 27 -7.33 18.88 -17.56
C TYR A 27 -8.63 18.04 -17.47
N GLU A 28 -9.79 18.64 -17.69
CA GLU A 28 -11.08 17.93 -17.60
C GLU A 28 -11.42 17.20 -18.90
N SER A 29 -10.87 17.63 -20.03
CA SER A 29 -11.12 17.03 -21.34
C SER A 29 -10.01 16.09 -21.82
N ASP A 30 -8.88 16.03 -21.15
CA ASP A 30 -7.74 15.22 -21.57
C ASP A 30 -7.89 13.78 -21.03
N GLU A 31 -8.08 12.83 -21.94
CA GLU A 31 -8.19 11.40 -21.61
C GLU A 31 -6.90 10.83 -21.00
N THR A 32 -5.78 11.52 -21.13
CA THR A 32 -4.47 11.13 -20.58
C THR A 32 -4.22 11.69 -19.19
N PHE A 33 -5.13 12.48 -18.64
CA PHE A 33 -4.97 13.07 -17.31
C PHE A 33 -6.15 12.73 -16.38
N GLN A 34 -5.83 12.21 -15.21
CA GLN A 34 -6.81 11.88 -14.18
C GLN A 34 -6.63 12.78 -12.96
N ILE A 35 -7.64 13.55 -12.61
CA ILE A 35 -7.67 14.36 -11.39
C ILE A 35 -7.82 13.44 -10.18
N VAL A 36 -6.91 13.56 -9.22
CA VAL A 36 -6.96 12.83 -7.94
C VAL A 36 -7.59 13.71 -6.86
N ASN A 37 -7.17 14.96 -6.76
CA ASN A 37 -7.70 15.97 -5.83
C ASN A 37 -7.32 17.38 -6.31
N ASP A 38 -7.61 18.41 -5.51
CA ASP A 38 -7.35 19.81 -5.85
C ASP A 38 -5.87 20.19 -6.10
N LEU A 39 -4.94 19.30 -5.76
CA LEU A 39 -3.50 19.54 -5.85
C LEU A 39 -2.77 18.60 -6.78
N PHE A 40 -3.30 17.38 -6.98
CA PHE A 40 -2.61 16.30 -7.68
C PHE A 40 -3.49 15.65 -8.73
N GLY A 41 -2.87 15.32 -9.85
CA GLY A 41 -3.42 14.48 -10.90
C GLY A 41 -2.40 13.44 -11.36
N ILE A 42 -2.85 12.46 -12.11
CA ILE A 42 -2.02 11.45 -12.74
C ILE A 42 -2.05 11.73 -14.24
N LEU A 43 -0.86 11.90 -14.83
CA LEU A 43 -0.66 11.99 -16.28
C LEU A 43 -0.18 10.63 -16.78
N TYR A 44 -0.87 10.11 -17.77
CA TYR A 44 -0.53 8.89 -18.49
C TYR A 44 0.21 9.25 -19.77
N VAL A 45 1.48 8.87 -19.89
CA VAL A 45 2.33 9.15 -21.02
C VAL A 45 2.66 7.84 -21.75
N PRO A 46 2.43 7.75 -23.08
CA PRO A 46 2.85 6.57 -23.83
C PRO A 46 4.36 6.30 -23.60
N MET A 47 4.73 5.04 -23.31
CA MET A 47 6.14 4.69 -23.02
C MET A 47 7.13 5.18 -24.09
N GLN A 48 6.68 5.25 -25.34
CA GLN A 48 7.52 5.71 -26.47
C GLN A 48 7.80 7.23 -26.44
N GLU A 49 6.99 8.00 -25.72
CA GLU A 49 7.07 9.46 -25.59
C GLU A 49 7.75 9.89 -24.30
N VAL A 50 8.04 8.94 -23.40
CA VAL A 50 8.74 9.23 -22.15
C VAL A 50 10.19 9.56 -22.45
N PRO A 51 10.68 10.79 -22.13
CA PRO A 51 12.08 11.17 -22.36
C PRO A 51 13.02 10.27 -21.53
N GLU A 52 14.26 10.09 -22.02
CA GLU A 52 15.29 9.43 -21.23
C GLU A 52 15.49 10.15 -19.88
N LEU A 53 15.69 9.34 -18.82
CA LEU A 53 15.88 9.84 -17.46
C LEU A 53 17.24 10.54 -17.34
N GLU A 54 17.30 11.82 -17.65
CA GLU A 54 18.46 12.67 -17.42
C GLU A 54 18.22 13.59 -16.20
N LEU A 55 19.28 13.82 -15.40
CA LEU A 55 19.23 14.70 -14.24
C LEU A 55 18.85 16.15 -14.61
N SER A 56 19.07 16.55 -15.87
CA SER A 56 18.71 17.86 -16.41
C SER A 56 17.22 17.99 -16.75
N SER A 57 16.53 16.88 -16.96
CA SER A 57 15.12 16.84 -17.40
C SER A 57 14.12 16.81 -16.27
N TYR A 58 14.57 16.49 -15.06
CA TYR A 58 13.70 16.34 -13.88
C TYR A 58 14.14 17.22 -12.72
N SER A 59 13.18 17.78 -11.98
CA SER A 59 13.50 18.49 -10.75
C SER A 59 14.09 17.54 -9.71
N TYR A 60 14.99 18.01 -8.86
CA TYR A 60 15.59 17.20 -7.78
C TYR A 60 14.53 16.55 -6.87
N SER A 61 13.40 17.20 -6.70
CA SER A 61 12.27 16.69 -5.92
C SER A 61 11.52 15.51 -6.57
N SER A 62 11.67 15.34 -7.88
CA SER A 62 11.05 14.26 -8.65
C SER A 62 11.91 12.99 -8.70
N ILE A 63 13.17 13.08 -8.25
CA ILE A 63 14.10 11.93 -8.25
C ILE A 63 13.79 11.05 -7.04
N PRO A 64 13.44 9.77 -7.24
CA PRO A 64 13.24 8.84 -6.13
C PRO A 64 14.51 8.73 -5.28
N ARG A 65 14.35 8.80 -3.97
CA ARG A 65 15.47 8.57 -3.04
C ARG A 65 15.63 7.09 -2.78
N CYS A 66 16.88 6.64 -2.69
CA CYS A 66 17.15 5.28 -2.24
C CYS A 66 16.91 5.19 -0.73
N TYR A 67 16.01 4.27 -0.34
CA TYR A 67 15.76 3.92 1.05
C TYR A 67 16.15 2.46 1.27
N THR A 68 16.62 2.14 2.48
CA THR A 68 16.82 0.74 2.88
C THR A 68 15.54 0.22 3.53
N TYR A 69 15.44 -1.12 3.62
CA TYR A 69 14.34 -1.75 4.34
C TYR A 69 14.29 -1.28 5.79
N MET A 70 13.08 -1.00 6.28
CA MET A 70 12.87 -0.72 7.69
C MET A 70 12.96 -2.02 8.50
N ASP A 71 13.57 -1.92 9.68
CA ASP A 71 13.72 -3.01 10.62
C ASP A 71 13.40 -2.56 12.06
N THR A 72 13.56 -3.45 13.03
CA THR A 72 13.36 -3.14 14.45
C THR A 72 14.30 -2.05 14.98
N GLY A 73 15.45 -1.85 14.34
CA GLY A 73 16.37 -0.75 14.66
C GLY A 73 15.75 0.62 14.37
N ALA A 74 14.98 0.73 13.28
CA ALA A 74 14.26 1.96 12.95
C ALA A 74 13.20 2.31 14.02
N LEU A 75 12.52 1.30 14.58
CA LEU A 75 11.53 1.50 15.66
C LEU A 75 12.19 1.97 16.95
N SER A 76 13.38 1.46 17.26
CA SER A 76 14.16 1.89 18.43
C SER A 76 14.65 3.32 18.27
N THR A 77 15.20 3.66 17.10
CA THR A 77 15.75 4.99 16.78
C THR A 77 14.65 6.06 16.77
N SER A 78 13.47 5.75 16.26
CA SER A 78 12.32 6.66 16.24
C SER A 78 11.65 6.82 17.61
N GLY A 79 12.05 6.04 18.62
CA GLY A 79 11.50 6.09 19.97
C GLY A 79 10.21 5.29 20.15
N VAL A 80 9.72 4.57 19.15
CA VAL A 80 8.50 3.74 19.23
C VAL A 80 8.59 2.71 20.34
N THR A 81 9.74 2.03 20.47
CA THR A 81 9.99 1.04 21.53
C THR A 81 9.82 1.63 22.94
N ARG A 82 10.14 2.92 23.13
CA ARG A 82 9.94 3.60 24.42
C ARG A 82 8.44 3.81 24.72
N LEU A 83 7.63 4.06 23.69
CA LEU A 83 6.17 4.21 23.84
C LEU A 83 5.51 2.88 24.19
N HIS A 84 5.92 1.78 23.55
CA HIS A 84 5.44 0.43 23.87
C HIS A 84 5.69 0.07 25.35
N ASN A 85 6.86 0.40 25.86
CA ASN A 85 7.32 0.07 27.21
C ASN A 85 7.01 1.18 28.23
N HIS A 86 6.31 2.24 27.82
CA HIS A 86 6.00 3.34 28.72
C HIS A 86 5.04 2.89 29.83
N PRO A 87 5.37 3.10 31.13
CA PRO A 87 4.63 2.51 32.24
C PRO A 87 3.16 2.91 32.31
N TYR A 88 2.82 4.08 31.78
CA TYR A 88 1.46 4.61 31.81
C TYR A 88 0.75 4.64 30.46
N LEU A 89 1.46 4.84 29.35
CA LEU A 89 0.85 5.06 28.04
C LEU A 89 0.59 3.77 27.30
N LYS A 90 1.58 2.87 27.23
CA LYS A 90 1.50 1.56 26.52
C LYS A 90 0.84 1.67 25.16
N LEU A 91 1.25 2.66 24.35
CA LEU A 91 0.64 2.93 23.06
C LEU A 91 1.11 1.88 22.04
N GLN A 92 0.16 1.09 21.54
CA GLN A 92 0.41 -0.01 20.60
C GLN A 92 -0.53 0.04 19.38
N GLY A 93 -1.24 1.15 19.18
CA GLY A 93 -2.12 1.34 18.02
C GLY A 93 -3.53 0.74 18.17
N LYS A 94 -3.96 0.36 19.37
CA LYS A 94 -5.30 -0.20 19.59
C LYS A 94 -6.40 0.76 19.11
N GLY A 95 -7.29 0.25 18.27
CA GLY A 95 -8.41 1.02 17.70
C GLY A 95 -8.00 1.93 16.54
N THR A 96 -6.79 1.77 15.99
CA THR A 96 -6.36 2.46 14.79
C THR A 96 -6.34 1.51 13.59
N LEU A 97 -6.48 2.08 12.40
CA LEU A 97 -6.38 1.38 11.13
C LEU A 97 -5.19 1.94 10.36
N VAL A 98 -4.30 1.05 9.91
CA VAL A 98 -3.13 1.39 9.09
C VAL A 98 -3.37 0.91 7.67
N ALA A 99 -3.32 1.79 6.70
CA ALA A 99 -3.36 1.44 5.29
C ALA A 99 -1.93 1.27 4.74
N VAL A 100 -1.69 0.15 4.06
CA VAL A 100 -0.43 -0.14 3.36
C VAL A 100 -0.74 -0.31 1.89
N ILE A 101 -0.16 0.55 1.07
CA ILE A 101 -0.29 0.54 -0.39
C ILE A 101 1.08 0.14 -0.93
N ASP A 102 1.22 -1.10 -1.37
CA ASP A 102 2.52 -1.70 -1.68
C ASP A 102 2.37 -2.88 -2.66
N SER A 103 3.33 -3.80 -2.70
CA SER A 103 3.37 -4.95 -3.61
C SER A 103 2.41 -6.09 -3.23
N GLY A 104 1.58 -5.94 -2.21
CA GLY A 104 0.68 -6.97 -1.68
C GLY A 104 1.04 -7.40 -0.26
N ILE A 105 0.53 -8.56 0.17
CA ILE A 105 0.79 -9.11 1.49
C ILE A 105 0.78 -10.65 1.47
N ASP A 106 1.70 -11.25 2.20
CA ASP A 106 1.59 -12.64 2.64
C ASP A 106 0.71 -12.70 3.89
N TYR A 107 -0.60 -12.81 3.69
CA TYR A 107 -1.59 -12.82 4.79
C TYR A 107 -1.49 -14.06 5.68
N LEU A 108 -0.80 -15.12 5.23
CA LEU A 108 -0.54 -16.34 6.00
C LEU A 108 0.64 -16.18 6.96
N HIS A 109 1.38 -15.06 6.87
CA HIS A 109 2.52 -14.83 7.76
C HIS A 109 2.06 -14.56 9.21
N PRO A 110 2.71 -15.16 10.23
CA PRO A 110 2.31 -15.05 11.64
C PRO A 110 2.26 -13.62 12.21
N ALA A 111 2.86 -12.66 11.52
CA ALA A 111 2.76 -11.24 11.90
C ALA A 111 1.34 -10.68 11.77
N PHE A 112 0.44 -11.34 11.03
CA PHE A 112 -0.87 -10.80 10.68
C PHE A 112 -2.06 -11.59 11.22
N HIS A 113 -1.83 -12.72 11.85
CA HIS A 113 -2.90 -13.54 12.45
C HIS A 113 -2.41 -14.28 13.70
N ASN A 114 -3.35 -14.70 14.54
CA ASN A 114 -3.08 -15.51 15.72
C ASN A 114 -3.46 -17.00 15.53
N GLY A 115 -3.58 -17.42 14.27
CA GLY A 115 -4.01 -18.76 13.88
C GLY A 115 -5.50 -18.85 13.54
N VAL A 116 -6.34 -18.00 14.09
CA VAL A 116 -7.80 -17.99 13.86
C VAL A 116 -8.27 -16.63 13.35
N GLN A 117 -7.85 -15.57 14.03
CA GLN A 117 -8.26 -14.20 13.72
C GLN A 117 -7.16 -13.47 12.97
N SER A 118 -7.56 -12.75 11.94
CA SER A 118 -6.69 -11.86 11.17
C SER A 118 -6.79 -10.44 11.69
N LYS A 119 -5.67 -9.74 11.76
CA LYS A 119 -5.64 -8.30 11.97
C LYS A 119 -5.82 -7.50 10.66
N ILE A 120 -5.80 -8.19 9.51
CA ILE A 120 -6.07 -7.57 8.23
C ILE A 120 -7.58 -7.37 8.12
N PHE A 121 -7.98 -6.12 7.96
CA PHE A 121 -9.39 -5.73 7.81
C PHE A 121 -9.89 -6.04 6.40
N SER A 122 -9.11 -5.66 5.38
CA SER A 122 -9.35 -6.01 3.98
C SER A 122 -8.06 -5.99 3.16
N ILE A 123 -8.08 -6.72 2.06
CA ILE A 123 -7.08 -6.72 1.00
C ILE A 123 -7.79 -6.32 -0.29
N TRP A 124 -7.35 -5.23 -0.92
CA TRP A 124 -7.74 -4.90 -2.29
C TRP A 124 -6.59 -5.22 -3.23
N ASP A 125 -6.66 -6.40 -3.85
CA ASP A 125 -5.66 -6.83 -4.82
C ASP A 125 -6.04 -6.29 -6.21
N GLN A 126 -5.24 -5.35 -6.68
CA GLN A 126 -5.45 -4.66 -7.95
C GLN A 126 -4.97 -5.48 -9.15
N THR A 127 -4.23 -6.57 -8.93
CA THR A 127 -3.70 -7.43 -9.98
C THR A 127 -4.68 -8.50 -10.45
N LEU A 128 -5.69 -8.79 -9.65
CA LEU A 128 -6.69 -9.81 -9.93
C LEU A 128 -7.80 -9.29 -10.83
N GLU A 129 -8.22 -10.11 -11.78
CA GLU A 129 -9.38 -9.78 -12.61
C GLU A 129 -10.69 -9.93 -11.84
N GLY A 130 -11.66 -9.09 -12.13
CA GLY A 130 -13.03 -9.16 -11.62
C GLY A 130 -13.31 -8.18 -10.48
N GLY A 131 -14.54 -8.23 -9.96
CA GLY A 131 -14.91 -7.59 -8.71
C GLY A 131 -15.39 -6.14 -8.78
N ALA A 132 -15.77 -5.62 -9.93
CA ALA A 132 -16.48 -4.35 -9.97
C ALA A 132 -17.89 -4.50 -9.36
N ASP A 133 -17.98 -4.46 -8.03
CA ASP A 133 -19.26 -4.42 -7.28
C ASP A 133 -19.81 -2.98 -7.16
N GLY A 134 -19.21 -2.05 -7.88
CA GLY A 134 -19.54 -0.62 -7.87
C GLY A 134 -18.84 0.19 -6.78
N ARG A 135 -18.12 -0.44 -5.83
CA ARG A 135 -17.33 0.22 -4.79
C ARG A 135 -15.87 0.40 -5.19
N ILE A 136 -15.32 -0.61 -5.86
CA ILE A 136 -13.95 -0.59 -6.38
C ILE A 136 -13.98 -0.57 -7.91
N PRO A 137 -13.10 0.20 -8.57
CA PRO A 137 -13.12 0.36 -10.03
C PRO A 137 -12.53 -0.86 -10.77
N PHE A 138 -11.67 -1.65 -10.13
CA PHE A 138 -10.98 -2.82 -10.69
C PHE A 138 -10.36 -3.65 -9.56
N GLY A 139 -9.81 -4.82 -9.89
CA GLY A 139 -9.22 -5.71 -8.89
C GLY A 139 -10.28 -6.47 -8.09
N ARG A 140 -9.86 -7.09 -7.00
CA ARG A 140 -10.74 -7.81 -6.07
C ARG A 140 -10.47 -7.42 -4.65
N GLU A 141 -11.54 -7.23 -3.87
CA GLU A 141 -11.46 -6.99 -2.44
C GLU A 141 -11.79 -8.28 -1.68
N PHE A 142 -11.02 -8.56 -0.64
CA PHE A 142 -11.23 -9.65 0.30
C PHE A 142 -11.36 -9.08 1.71
N GLY A 143 -12.53 -9.24 2.31
CA GLY A 143 -12.78 -8.81 3.67
C GLY A 143 -12.24 -9.80 4.70
N ARG A 144 -12.17 -9.38 5.97
CA ARG A 144 -11.65 -10.16 7.10
C ARG A 144 -12.25 -11.56 7.18
N GLN A 145 -13.55 -11.73 6.97
CA GLN A 145 -14.21 -13.03 7.05
C GLN A 145 -13.66 -14.03 6.02
N GLN A 146 -13.40 -13.57 4.79
CA GLN A 146 -12.81 -14.41 3.75
C GLN A 146 -11.36 -14.77 4.07
N ILE A 147 -10.59 -13.81 4.63
CA ILE A 147 -9.21 -14.04 5.06
C ILE A 147 -9.18 -15.08 6.19
N GLU A 148 -10.05 -14.97 7.19
CA GLU A 148 -10.14 -15.93 8.29
C GLU A 148 -10.63 -17.31 7.83
N GLN A 149 -11.53 -17.39 6.85
CA GLN A 149 -11.91 -18.64 6.19
C GLN A 149 -10.71 -19.26 5.46
N ALA A 150 -9.91 -18.44 4.77
CA ALA A 150 -8.70 -18.93 4.11
C ALA A 150 -7.68 -19.47 5.13
N LEU A 151 -7.46 -18.76 6.24
CA LEU A 151 -6.57 -19.21 7.32
C LEU A 151 -6.98 -20.57 7.93
N ALA A 152 -8.28 -20.88 7.92
CA ALA A 152 -8.82 -22.15 8.44
C ALA A 152 -8.88 -23.26 7.38
N SER A 153 -8.59 -22.96 6.11
CA SER A 153 -8.68 -23.90 4.98
C SER A 153 -7.38 -24.65 4.76
N GLU A 154 -7.49 -25.89 4.25
CA GLU A 154 -6.33 -26.63 3.72
C GLU A 154 -5.76 -25.98 2.44
N ASN A 155 -6.60 -25.27 1.68
CA ASN A 155 -6.23 -24.57 0.43
C ASN A 155 -6.57 -23.08 0.52
N PRO A 156 -5.82 -22.27 1.28
CA PRO A 156 -6.15 -20.86 1.50
C PRO A 156 -6.20 -20.02 0.21
N TRP A 157 -5.39 -20.37 -0.77
CA TRP A 157 -5.29 -19.68 -2.06
C TRP A 157 -6.52 -19.83 -2.96
N GLU A 158 -7.36 -20.84 -2.73
CA GLU A 158 -8.65 -20.99 -3.44
C GLU A 158 -9.67 -19.95 -2.96
N ILE A 159 -9.53 -19.49 -1.71
CA ILE A 159 -10.44 -18.51 -1.09
C ILE A 159 -9.91 -17.09 -1.29
N VAL A 160 -8.63 -16.86 -0.98
CA VAL A 160 -7.95 -15.57 -1.13
C VAL A 160 -6.68 -15.78 -1.95
N PRO A 161 -6.76 -15.66 -3.29
CA PRO A 161 -5.63 -15.87 -4.20
C PRO A 161 -4.66 -14.67 -4.26
N SER A 162 -4.72 -13.75 -3.31
CA SER A 162 -3.84 -12.60 -3.22
C SER A 162 -2.50 -12.96 -2.57
N SER A 163 -1.40 -12.47 -3.11
CA SER A 163 -0.06 -12.76 -2.61
C SER A 163 0.90 -11.60 -2.80
N ASP A 164 1.98 -11.60 -2.04
CA ASP A 164 3.10 -10.68 -2.20
C ASP A 164 4.31 -11.42 -2.77
N THR A 165 4.46 -11.37 -4.09
CA THR A 165 5.59 -12.03 -4.79
C THR A 165 6.92 -11.30 -4.61
N ASN A 166 6.89 -10.01 -4.22
CA ASN A 166 8.07 -9.19 -3.98
C ASN A 166 8.57 -9.29 -2.53
N GLY A 167 7.63 -9.41 -1.59
CA GLY A 167 7.89 -9.42 -0.15
C GLY A 167 8.10 -8.03 0.47
N HIS A 168 8.03 -6.95 -0.33
CA HIS A 168 8.21 -5.59 0.19
C HIS A 168 6.98 -5.16 0.99
N GLY A 169 5.78 -5.32 0.45
CA GLY A 169 4.53 -4.97 1.12
C GLY A 169 4.33 -5.73 2.43
N THR A 170 4.66 -7.02 2.45
CA THR A 170 4.64 -7.85 3.66
C THR A 170 5.56 -7.30 4.74
N ARG A 171 6.79 -6.91 4.39
CA ARG A 171 7.75 -6.31 5.34
C ARG A 171 7.29 -4.95 5.83
N SER A 172 6.80 -4.10 4.93
CA SER A 172 6.27 -2.78 5.25
C SER A 172 5.10 -2.89 6.22
N ALA A 173 4.12 -3.75 5.91
CA ALA A 173 2.97 -4.00 6.77
C ALA A 173 3.38 -4.57 8.14
N ALA A 174 4.30 -5.53 8.16
CA ALA A 174 4.80 -6.11 9.41
C ALA A 174 5.51 -5.07 10.27
N THR A 175 6.39 -4.24 9.68
CA THR A 175 7.11 -3.18 10.41
C THR A 175 6.13 -2.12 10.95
N ALA A 176 5.10 -1.77 10.16
CA ALA A 176 4.10 -0.80 10.59
C ALA A 176 3.20 -1.35 11.72
N ALA A 177 2.67 -2.56 11.55
CA ALA A 177 1.61 -3.04 12.42
C ALA A 177 1.62 -4.56 12.69
N GLY A 178 2.73 -5.28 12.43
CA GLY A 178 2.82 -6.71 12.71
C GLY A 178 2.68 -7.04 14.18
N TYR A 179 2.07 -8.19 14.49
CA TYR A 179 2.03 -8.73 15.83
C TYR A 179 3.43 -8.97 16.39
N ARG A 180 3.53 -8.97 17.71
CA ARG A 180 4.77 -9.40 18.38
C ARG A 180 5.02 -10.90 18.14
N ILE A 181 6.23 -11.21 17.66
CA ILE A 181 6.71 -12.59 17.45
C ILE A 181 7.91 -12.78 18.36
N GLU A 182 7.70 -13.41 19.51
CA GLU A 182 8.72 -13.52 20.57
C GLU A 182 9.97 -14.26 20.10
N LYS A 183 9.82 -15.36 19.35
CA LYS A 183 10.95 -16.17 18.86
C LYS A 183 11.91 -15.39 17.97
N ASP A 184 11.39 -14.37 17.25
CA ASP A 184 12.15 -13.57 16.29
C ASP A 184 12.54 -12.20 16.88
N ASN A 185 12.15 -11.94 18.14
CA ASN A 185 12.29 -10.65 18.81
C ASN A 185 11.75 -9.50 17.97
N PHE A 186 10.65 -9.76 17.25
CA PHE A 186 10.04 -8.83 16.33
C PHE A 186 8.75 -8.24 16.90
N CYS A 187 8.49 -6.96 16.60
CA CYS A 187 7.23 -6.29 16.90
C CYS A 187 7.07 -5.09 15.97
N GLY A 188 5.94 -4.94 15.33
CA GLY A 188 5.63 -3.74 14.54
C GLY A 188 5.47 -2.48 15.39
N ALA A 189 5.42 -1.33 14.73
CA ALA A 189 5.24 -0.03 15.40
C ALA A 189 3.90 0.09 16.11
N ALA A 190 2.84 -0.46 15.52
CA ALA A 190 1.47 -0.44 16.05
C ALA A 190 0.88 -1.86 16.10
N PRO A 191 1.40 -2.77 16.96
CA PRO A 191 1.07 -4.19 16.92
C PRO A 191 -0.40 -4.50 17.29
N GLU A 192 -1.13 -3.55 17.85
CA GLU A 192 -2.57 -3.68 18.14
C GLU A 192 -3.46 -2.96 17.13
N ALA A 193 -2.87 -2.33 16.08
CA ALA A 193 -3.62 -1.74 14.99
C ALA A 193 -4.17 -2.82 14.04
N GLU A 194 -5.25 -2.49 13.34
CA GLU A 194 -5.73 -3.25 12.19
C GLU A 194 -5.08 -2.74 10.90
N ILE A 195 -5.10 -3.55 9.84
CA ILE A 195 -4.40 -3.25 8.59
C ILE A 195 -5.38 -3.34 7.41
N VAL A 196 -5.32 -2.36 6.51
CA VAL A 196 -5.89 -2.44 5.15
C VAL A 196 -4.73 -2.51 4.17
N ILE A 197 -4.83 -3.40 3.20
CA ILE A 197 -3.83 -3.62 2.15
C ILE A 197 -4.42 -3.22 0.79
N VAL A 198 -3.60 -2.51 0.00
CA VAL A 198 -3.90 -2.10 -1.37
C VAL A 198 -2.72 -2.43 -2.26
#